data_e0e69fa76eabe93162db86560f52d273
#
_entry.id   e0e69fa76eabe93162db86560f52d273
#
_cell.length_a   1.000
_cell.length_b   1.000
_cell.length_c   1.000
_cell.angle_alpha   90.00
_cell.angle_beta   90.00
_cell.angle_gamma   90.00
#
_symmetry.space_group_name_H-M   'P 1'
#
loop_
_entity.id
_entity.type
_entity.pdbx_description
1 polymer ?
#
loop_
_entity_poly.entity_id
_entity_poly.type
_entity_poly.pdbx_seq_one_letter_code
_entity_poly.pdbx_strand_id
1 'polypeptide(L)'
;MIGRALERWVAFQVLGKVERKPPQRADTSRGPARDWRYRAWIRTLPCAACGRTRKIEASHTGPHGLSQKASDYRCVPLCIEHHRTGKAALDRIGGERFERVFQIDLSGLVRRLNRIWFESRTLSC
;
A
#
# COMPACT_ATOMS: atom_id res chain seq x y z
N MET A 1 6.40 -16.25 6.87
CA MET A 1 6.38 -15.27 5.79
C MET A 1 5.45 -14.12 6.13
N ILE A 2 6.01 -12.95 6.21
CA ILE A 2 5.34 -11.72 6.66
C ILE A 2 4.19 -11.34 5.72
N GLY A 3 4.35 -11.55 4.39
CA GLY A 3 3.31 -11.23 3.42
C GLY A 3 1.99 -11.97 3.62
N ARG A 4 2.03 -13.22 4.08
CA ARG A 4 0.83 -14.00 4.36
C ARG A 4 0.08 -13.47 5.59
N ALA A 5 0.82 -13.01 6.60
CA ALA A 5 0.22 -12.41 7.79
C ALA A 5 -0.51 -11.12 7.42
N LEU A 6 0.09 -10.28 6.57
CA LEU A 6 -0.55 -9.08 6.06
C LEU A 6 -1.83 -9.39 5.29
N GLU A 7 -1.81 -10.41 4.41
CA GLU A 7 -2.98 -10.82 3.64
C GLU A 7 -4.14 -11.24 4.53
N ARG A 8 -3.88 -12.04 5.55
CA ARG A 8 -4.91 -12.46 6.51
C ARG A 8 -5.47 -11.27 7.27
N TRP A 9 -4.59 -10.39 7.71
CA TRP A 9 -5.00 -9.21 8.48
C TRP A 9 -5.84 -8.27 7.62
N VAL A 10 -5.43 -8.03 6.38
CA VAL A 10 -6.15 -7.18 5.45
C VAL A 10 -7.53 -7.76 5.13
N ALA A 11 -7.62 -9.07 4.88
CA ALA A 11 -8.89 -9.74 4.66
C ALA A 11 -9.83 -9.60 5.85
N PHE A 12 -9.31 -9.79 7.07
CA PHE A 12 -10.07 -9.63 8.31
C PHE A 12 -10.61 -8.20 8.47
N GLN A 13 -9.77 -7.20 8.22
CA GLN A 13 -10.16 -5.78 8.32
C GLN A 13 -11.24 -5.41 7.31
N VAL A 14 -11.16 -5.94 6.11
CA VAL A 14 -12.15 -5.65 5.06
C VAL A 14 -13.51 -6.24 5.41
N LEU A 15 -13.55 -7.45 5.95
CA LEU A 15 -14.79 -8.12 6.36
C LEU A 15 -15.46 -7.45 7.57
N GLY A 16 -14.67 -6.75 8.41
CA GLY A 16 -15.19 -6.13 9.64
C GLY A 16 -15.61 -4.66 9.50
N LYS A 17 -15.31 -3.99 8.40
CA LYS A 17 -15.57 -2.55 8.26
C LYS A 17 -16.18 -2.22 6.89
N VAL A 18 -17.49 -2.16 6.86
CA VAL A 18 -18.25 -2.02 5.60
C VAL A 18 -18.61 -0.58 5.24
N GLU A 19 -18.40 0.39 6.13
CA GLU A 19 -18.83 1.76 5.90
C GLU A 19 -17.73 2.67 5.36
N ARG A 20 -17.61 2.72 4.01
CA ARG A 20 -16.74 3.73 3.39
C ARG A 20 -17.36 4.23 2.09
N LYS A 21 -17.43 5.54 1.95
CA LYS A 21 -17.90 6.16 0.70
C LYS A 21 -17.02 5.69 -0.46
N PRO A 22 -17.62 5.43 -1.63
CA PRO A 22 -16.82 5.07 -2.81
C PRO A 22 -15.83 6.18 -3.14
N PRO A 23 -14.66 5.86 -3.69
CA PRO A 23 -13.70 6.88 -4.10
C PRO A 23 -14.34 7.70 -5.22
N GLN A 24 -14.15 8.98 -5.14
CA GLN A 24 -14.35 9.80 -6.32
C GLN A 24 -13.35 9.31 -7.38
N ARG A 25 -13.82 9.21 -8.62
CA ARG A 25 -12.92 8.91 -9.73
C ARG A 25 -11.73 9.86 -9.66
N ALA A 26 -10.54 9.31 -9.59
CA ALA A 26 -9.34 10.11 -9.65
C ALA A 26 -9.34 10.85 -10.98
N ASP A 27 -9.17 12.16 -10.92
CA ASP A 27 -9.00 12.97 -12.11
C ASP A 27 -7.64 12.64 -12.73
N THR A 28 -7.65 11.76 -13.71
CA THR A 28 -6.44 11.32 -14.39
C THR A 28 -5.92 12.34 -15.39
N SER A 29 -6.66 13.44 -15.62
CA SER A 29 -6.27 14.46 -16.59
C SER A 29 -5.04 15.28 -16.15
N ARG A 30 -4.66 15.21 -14.89
CA ARG A 30 -3.59 16.01 -14.30
C ARG A 30 -2.42 15.20 -13.74
N GLY A 31 -2.18 13.99 -14.25
CA GLY A 31 -1.08 13.14 -13.80
C GLY A 31 -1.55 11.93 -13.00
N PRO A 32 -0.63 11.28 -12.25
CA PRO A 32 -0.96 10.07 -11.52
C PRO A 32 -2.11 10.27 -10.52
N ALA A 33 -2.96 9.23 -10.37
CA ALA A 33 -4.13 9.28 -9.51
C ALA A 33 -3.78 9.62 -8.06
N ARG A 34 -4.60 10.48 -7.45
CA ARG A 34 -4.47 10.85 -6.03
C ARG A 34 -5.75 10.45 -5.30
N ASP A 35 -5.59 9.69 -4.22
CA ASP A 35 -6.70 9.24 -3.38
C ASP A 35 -6.24 9.22 -1.91
N TRP A 36 -6.51 10.29 -1.20
CA TRP A 36 -6.10 10.43 0.20
C TRP A 36 -6.78 9.38 1.10
N ARG A 37 -7.98 8.92 0.74
CA ARG A 37 -8.70 7.91 1.52
C ARG A 37 -8.04 6.54 1.38
N TYR A 38 -7.58 6.21 0.18
CA TYR A 38 -6.81 5.00 -0.04
C TYR A 38 -5.52 5.02 0.77
N ARG A 39 -4.79 6.12 0.73
CA ARG A 39 -3.56 6.27 1.52
C ARG A 39 -3.83 6.16 3.02
N ALA A 40 -4.91 6.77 3.50
CA ALA A 40 -5.31 6.67 4.91
C ALA A 40 -5.61 5.22 5.30
N TRP A 41 -6.29 4.48 4.43
CA TRP A 41 -6.55 3.06 4.64
C TRP A 41 -5.24 2.25 4.68
N ILE A 42 -4.33 2.49 3.74
CA ILE A 42 -3.02 1.83 3.72
C ILE A 42 -2.30 2.02 5.06
N ARG A 43 -2.35 3.20 5.65
CA ARG A 43 -1.71 3.47 6.95
C ARG A 43 -2.34 2.71 8.12
N THR A 44 -3.51 2.13 7.94
CA THR A 44 -4.14 1.28 8.97
C THR A 44 -3.68 -0.18 8.91
N LEU A 45 -2.95 -0.56 7.88
CA LEU A 45 -2.48 -1.93 7.66
C LEU A 45 -1.12 -2.15 8.32
N PRO A 46 -0.77 -3.40 8.68
CA PRO A 46 0.55 -3.67 9.22
C PRO A 46 1.63 -3.54 8.14
N CYS A 47 2.87 -3.27 8.58
CA CYS A 47 4.01 -3.20 7.67
C CYS A 47 4.17 -4.49 6.88
N ALA A 48 4.27 -4.38 5.56
CA ALA A 48 4.43 -5.53 4.68
C ALA A 48 5.77 -6.27 4.91
N ALA A 49 6.77 -5.59 5.42
CA ALA A 49 8.10 -6.18 5.65
C ALA A 49 8.22 -6.85 7.03
N CYS A 50 7.66 -6.28 8.09
CA CYS A 50 7.87 -6.79 9.45
C CYS A 50 6.59 -7.00 10.27
N GLY A 51 5.43 -6.62 9.76
CA GLY A 51 4.15 -6.79 10.46
C GLY A 51 3.88 -5.80 11.57
N ARG A 52 4.76 -4.82 11.80
CA ARG A 52 4.56 -3.77 12.80
C ARG A 52 3.30 -2.96 12.47
N THR A 53 2.57 -2.54 13.51
CA THR A 53 1.33 -1.77 13.34
C THR A 53 1.48 -0.29 13.70
N ARG A 54 2.66 0.12 14.11
CA ARG A 54 2.95 1.51 14.50
C ARG A 54 3.76 2.22 13.43
N LYS A 55 3.55 3.53 13.30
CA LYS A 55 4.29 4.41 12.38
C LYS A 55 4.28 3.89 10.95
N ILE A 56 3.10 3.48 10.50
CA ILE A 56 2.92 2.99 9.13
C ILE A 56 2.72 4.17 8.18
N GLU A 57 3.48 4.16 7.10
CA GLU A 57 3.38 5.15 6.04
C GLU A 57 2.87 4.49 4.76
N ALA A 58 2.16 5.25 3.95
CA ALA A 58 1.76 4.81 2.61
C ALA A 58 2.95 5.06 1.67
N SER A 59 3.69 4.01 1.38
CA SER A 59 4.90 4.09 0.57
C SER A 59 4.56 3.88 -0.91
N HIS A 60 4.86 4.87 -1.74
CA HIS A 60 4.66 4.76 -3.19
C HIS A 60 5.66 3.79 -3.80
N THR A 61 5.19 2.93 -4.71
CA THR A 61 6.03 1.96 -5.42
C THR A 61 5.88 2.12 -6.93
N GLY A 62 6.80 1.50 -7.67
CA GLY A 62 6.76 1.48 -9.11
C GLY A 62 7.43 2.68 -9.77
N PRO A 63 7.52 2.65 -11.11
CA PRO A 63 8.20 3.69 -11.85
C PRO A 63 7.44 5.02 -11.81
N HIS A 64 8.18 6.11 -11.77
CA HIS A 64 7.65 7.46 -11.80
C HIS A 64 8.69 8.38 -12.44
N GLY A 65 8.24 9.52 -12.97
CA GLY A 65 9.14 10.52 -13.52
C GLY A 65 9.91 11.27 -12.43
N LEU A 66 10.93 12.02 -12.84
CA LEU A 66 11.69 12.89 -11.93
C LEU A 66 10.74 13.86 -11.23
N SER A 67 10.88 13.94 -9.90
CA SER A 67 10.05 14.79 -9.04
C SER A 67 8.55 14.46 -9.06
N GLN A 68 8.17 13.32 -9.62
CA GLN A 68 6.78 12.87 -9.63
C GLN A 68 6.60 11.63 -8.75
N LYS A 69 5.53 11.62 -7.98
CA LYS A 69 5.14 10.44 -7.23
C LYS A 69 4.30 9.51 -8.11
N ALA A 70 4.45 8.21 -7.93
CA ALA A 70 3.57 7.23 -8.55
C ALA A 70 2.12 7.43 -8.08
N SER A 71 1.17 6.78 -8.76
CA SER A 71 -0.23 6.78 -8.35
C SER A 71 -0.38 6.34 -6.88
N ASP A 72 -1.32 6.95 -6.17
CA ASP A 72 -1.63 6.55 -4.78
C ASP A 72 -2.09 5.10 -4.69
N TYR A 73 -2.66 4.54 -5.76
CA TYR A 73 -3.04 3.12 -5.80
C TYR A 73 -1.86 2.16 -5.90
N ARG A 74 -0.65 2.68 -6.00
CA ARG A 74 0.57 1.89 -5.95
C ARG A 74 1.25 1.94 -4.58
N CYS A 75 0.58 2.48 -3.57
CA CYS A 75 1.10 2.52 -2.22
C CYS A 75 1.01 1.16 -1.53
N VAL A 76 2.00 0.87 -0.70
CA VAL A 76 2.03 -0.28 0.20
C VAL A 76 2.28 0.19 1.62
N PRO A 77 1.81 -0.54 2.64
CA PRO A 77 2.06 -0.16 4.03
C PRO A 77 3.47 -0.57 4.45
N LEU A 78 4.26 0.39 4.85
CA LEU A 78 5.59 0.15 5.41
C LEU A 78 5.78 1.03 6.64
N CYS A 79 6.37 0.46 7.71
CA CYS A 79 6.75 1.28 8.84
C CYS A 79 7.87 2.23 8.43
N ILE A 80 8.06 3.30 9.19
CA ILE A 80 9.06 4.33 8.87
C ILE A 80 10.45 3.75 8.64
N GLU A 81 10.82 2.72 9.41
CA GLU A 81 12.11 2.05 9.29
C GLU A 81 12.26 1.34 7.94
N HIS A 82 11.26 0.60 7.51
CA HIS A 82 11.31 -0.12 6.23
C HIS A 82 10.98 0.77 5.03
N HIS A 83 10.36 1.91 5.25
CA HIS A 83 10.11 2.87 4.18
C HIS A 83 11.35 3.71 3.88
N ARG A 84 11.97 4.33 4.90
CA ARG A 84 13.02 5.34 4.64
C ARG A 84 14.19 5.39 5.62
N THR A 85 14.04 5.06 6.90
CA THR A 85 15.10 5.31 7.89
C THR A 85 16.06 4.15 8.10
N GLY A 86 15.62 2.91 7.89
CA GLY A 86 16.45 1.72 8.09
C GLY A 86 17.45 1.49 6.98
N LYS A 87 18.44 0.65 7.23
CA LYS A 87 19.49 0.32 6.26
C LYS A 87 18.94 -0.37 5.01
N ALA A 88 17.90 -1.20 5.17
CA ALA A 88 17.24 -1.92 4.09
C ALA A 88 15.90 -1.28 3.72
N ALA A 89 15.73 0.02 3.96
CA ALA A 89 14.51 0.73 3.63
C ALA A 89 14.31 0.81 2.12
N LEU A 90 13.05 0.75 1.68
CA LEU A 90 12.70 0.80 0.27
C LEU A 90 13.32 2.01 -0.44
N ASP A 91 13.28 3.19 0.18
CA ASP A 91 13.84 4.42 -0.39
C ASP A 91 15.37 4.37 -0.51
N ARG A 92 16.03 3.51 0.25
CA ARG A 92 17.49 3.41 0.23
C ARG A 92 18.01 2.35 -0.73
N ILE A 93 17.37 1.18 -0.77
CA ILE A 93 17.90 0.05 -1.56
C ILE A 93 17.15 -0.16 -2.88
N GLY A 94 16.00 0.49 -3.07
CA GLY A 94 15.18 0.35 -4.27
C GLY A 94 14.26 -0.86 -4.23
N GLY A 95 13.25 -0.83 -5.12
CA GLY A 95 12.20 -1.85 -5.11
C GLY A 95 12.68 -3.26 -5.38
N GLU A 96 13.53 -3.46 -6.38
CA GLU A 96 14.02 -4.78 -6.75
C GLU A 96 14.79 -5.46 -5.62
N ARG A 97 15.72 -4.73 -5.01
CA ARG A 97 16.51 -5.27 -3.90
C ARG A 97 15.63 -5.48 -2.66
N PHE A 98 14.70 -4.57 -2.40
CA PHE A 98 13.75 -4.69 -1.29
C PHE A 98 12.91 -5.98 -1.43
N GLU A 99 12.42 -6.26 -2.63
CA GLU A 99 11.66 -7.49 -2.90
C GLU A 99 12.49 -8.75 -2.61
N ARG A 100 13.76 -8.74 -2.97
CA ARG A 100 14.65 -9.87 -2.70
C ARG A 100 14.94 -10.04 -1.21
N VAL A 101 15.24 -8.93 -0.52
CA VAL A 101 15.60 -8.97 0.91
C VAL A 101 14.43 -9.46 1.75
N PHE A 102 13.23 -8.95 1.52
CA PHE A 102 12.06 -9.27 2.33
C PHE A 102 11.17 -10.35 1.71
N GLN A 103 11.53 -10.87 0.56
CA GLN A 103 10.75 -11.90 -0.17
C GLN A 103 9.30 -11.45 -0.39
N ILE A 104 9.13 -10.25 -0.88
CA ILE A 104 7.83 -9.62 -1.14
C ILE A 104 7.72 -9.30 -2.64
N ASP A 105 6.58 -9.62 -3.23
CA ASP A 105 6.22 -9.15 -4.56
C ASP A 105 5.42 -7.84 -4.40
N LEU A 106 6.07 -6.71 -4.58
CA LEU A 106 5.43 -5.40 -4.41
C LEU A 106 4.29 -5.19 -5.41
N SER A 107 4.49 -5.54 -6.66
CA SER A 107 3.45 -5.42 -7.68
C SER A 107 2.25 -6.30 -7.38
N GLY A 108 2.48 -7.53 -6.95
CA GLY A 108 1.43 -8.44 -6.53
C GLY A 108 0.67 -7.93 -5.32
N LEU A 109 1.39 -7.38 -4.33
CA LEU A 109 0.78 -6.79 -3.15
C LEU A 109 -0.10 -5.59 -3.54
N VAL A 110 0.39 -4.71 -4.41
CA VAL A 110 -0.38 -3.56 -4.91
C VAL A 110 -1.69 -4.04 -5.56
N ARG A 111 -1.63 -5.05 -6.43
CA ARG A 111 -2.83 -5.58 -7.07
C ARG A 111 -3.83 -6.13 -6.06
N ARG A 112 -3.36 -6.86 -5.04
CA ARG A 112 -4.23 -7.41 -3.99
C ARG A 112 -4.86 -6.33 -3.14
N LEU A 113 -4.10 -5.32 -2.74
CA LEU A 113 -4.61 -4.19 -1.97
C LEU A 113 -5.66 -3.41 -2.75
N ASN A 114 -5.41 -3.16 -4.03
CA ASN A 114 -6.37 -2.51 -4.91
C ASN A 114 -7.66 -3.31 -5.01
N ARG A 115 -7.55 -4.62 -5.21
CA ARG A 115 -8.71 -5.50 -5.29
C ARG A 115 -9.55 -5.42 -4.02
N ILE A 116 -8.92 -5.54 -2.86
CA ILE A 116 -9.61 -5.48 -1.57
C ILE A 116 -10.32 -4.13 -1.40
N TRP A 117 -9.63 -3.04 -1.71
CA TRP A 117 -10.17 -1.70 -1.58
C TRP A 117 -11.39 -1.49 -2.47
N PHE A 118 -11.31 -1.87 -3.74
CA PHE A 118 -12.40 -1.67 -4.69
C PHE A 118 -13.55 -2.66 -4.49
N GLU A 119 -13.27 -3.92 -4.17
CA GLU A 119 -14.31 -4.92 -3.88
C GLU A 119 -15.08 -4.59 -2.61
N SER A 120 -14.42 -4.11 -1.55
CA SER A 120 -15.10 -3.73 -0.31
C SER A 120 -16.12 -2.61 -0.51
N ARG A 121 -15.91 -1.79 -1.51
CA ARG A 121 -16.82 -0.69 -1.85
C ARG A 121 -18.00 -1.14 -2.67
N THR A 122 -17.79 -2.10 -3.55
CA THR A 122 -18.88 -2.69 -4.33
C THR A 122 -19.86 -3.42 -3.42
N LEU A 123 -19.36 -4.07 -2.37
CA LEU A 123 -20.19 -4.80 -1.40
C LEU A 123 -20.93 -3.90 -0.42
N SER A 124 -20.56 -2.61 -0.31
CA SER A 124 -21.20 -1.67 0.60
C SER A 124 -22.34 -0.88 -0.03
N CYS A 125 -22.72 -1.20 -1.25
CA CYS A 125 -23.88 -0.58 -1.93
C CYS A 125 -25.18 -1.32 -1.60
#